data_bf36a18aaa0749fe91e55663a8cb6b7a
#
_entry.id   bf36a18aaa0749fe91e55663a8cb6b7a
#
_cell.length_a   1.000
_cell.length_b   1.000
_cell.length_c   1.000
_cell.angle_alpha   90.00
_cell.angle_beta   90.00
_cell.angle_gamma   90.00
#
_symmetry.space_group_name_H-M   'P 1'
#
loop_
_entity.id
_entity.type
_entity.pdbx_description
1 polymer ?
#
loop_
_entity_poly.entity_id
_entity_poly.type
_entity_poly.pdbx_seq_one_letter_code
_entity_poly.pdbx_strand_id
1 'polypeptide(L)'
;MKANITVFRNKNTLFLIPGEVFELVFLHTIARNDRRYAEAIQKERISIVNLKKLCNKAQVPYPLLLATPNRVKKVINYYEKAVFSDVNINNKVSISARGSIDLADISLVLRDIHRKREYLRKKINSDNKIRGILKNISHSTERQVEYLRTVIDFKLVKYRKYKRKEEAFQYLVDCLADKNIFVTLYVHQQCPQTIDKQLDFSGIAISDKKAPFLFVKTPGDSRGMELWGRRTFTVVLLLICLAKGKNGPISMKGFAKQLIDNDLYIVAEEFLLPEKEFVSNTVDGYYDIKQLANLYKVSPSAVVMRAFRFNMIDEIDKQSYLSSLVQEFYKAKDGKGYRDRSTLERKIIKYNNPKVTRIIVEDFMSKRINENRAQNLLCYRKGDKFSKDKLLQELQ
;
A
#
# COMPACT_ATOMS: atom_id res chain seq x y z
N MET A 1 -4.56 -19.24 34.09
CA MET A 1 -4.61 -17.75 33.97
C MET A 1 -3.26 -17.27 33.54
N LYS A 2 -3.19 -16.28 32.65
CA LYS A 2 -1.89 -15.69 32.24
C LYS A 2 -1.36 -14.85 33.38
N ALA A 3 -0.06 -14.92 33.62
CA ALA A 3 0.59 -14.16 34.69
C ALA A 3 0.48 -12.64 34.46
N ASN A 4 0.35 -11.90 35.56
CA ASN A 4 0.33 -10.44 35.51
C ASN A 4 1.70 -9.88 35.13
N ILE A 5 1.72 -8.80 34.35
CA ILE A 5 2.95 -8.09 33.98
C ILE A 5 3.23 -6.96 34.98
N THR A 6 4.30 -7.08 35.72
CA THR A 6 4.75 -6.07 36.68
C THR A 6 5.39 -4.88 35.96
N VAL A 7 4.82 -3.68 36.12
CA VAL A 7 5.41 -2.44 35.61
C VAL A 7 6.26 -1.78 36.68
N PHE A 8 7.51 -1.48 36.37
CA PHE A 8 8.48 -0.94 37.33
C PHE A 8 9.23 0.29 36.83
N ARG A 9 9.73 1.09 37.76
CA ARG A 9 10.67 2.17 37.51
C ARG A 9 11.84 2.03 38.52
N ASN A 10 13.06 1.90 37.96
CA ASN A 10 14.24 1.52 38.75
C ASN A 10 13.97 0.15 39.43
N LYS A 11 13.97 0.10 40.78
CA LYS A 11 13.64 -1.12 41.56
C LYS A 11 12.22 -1.15 42.08
N ASN A 12 11.43 -0.07 41.93
CA ASN A 12 10.11 0.07 42.53
C ASN A 12 9.01 -0.40 41.56
N THR A 13 8.11 -1.26 42.03
CA THR A 13 6.88 -1.62 41.32
C THR A 13 5.92 -0.44 41.33
N LEU A 14 5.40 -0.08 40.15
CA LEU A 14 4.42 0.99 40.00
C LEU A 14 2.98 0.45 39.98
N PHE A 15 2.71 -0.56 39.18
CA PHE A 15 1.41 -1.22 39.05
C PHE A 15 1.54 -2.56 38.31
N LEU A 16 0.44 -3.32 38.35
CA LEU A 16 0.32 -4.59 37.64
C LEU A 16 -0.64 -4.43 36.45
N ILE A 17 -0.33 -5.08 35.34
CA ILE A 17 -1.21 -5.21 34.17
C ILE A 17 -1.63 -6.68 34.09
N PRO A 18 -2.94 -7.01 34.06
CA PRO A 18 -3.36 -8.37 33.80
C PRO A 18 -2.75 -8.91 32.50
N GLY A 19 -2.15 -10.10 32.52
CA GLY A 19 -1.47 -10.67 31.36
C GLY A 19 -2.38 -10.79 30.14
N GLU A 20 -3.68 -11.12 30.36
CA GLU A 20 -4.69 -11.12 29.31
C GLU A 20 -4.85 -9.73 28.65
N VAL A 21 -4.88 -8.67 29.45
CA VAL A 21 -5.00 -7.29 28.93
C VAL A 21 -3.76 -6.89 28.14
N PHE A 22 -2.57 -7.20 28.65
CA PHE A 22 -1.30 -6.90 27.99
C PHE A 22 -1.25 -7.56 26.61
N GLU A 23 -1.60 -8.84 26.52
CA GLU A 23 -1.63 -9.55 25.24
C GLU A 23 -2.73 -9.01 24.32
N LEU A 24 -3.98 -8.84 24.80
CA LEU A 24 -5.07 -8.30 23.99
C LEU A 24 -4.70 -6.97 23.33
N VAL A 25 -4.02 -6.09 24.07
CA VAL A 25 -3.64 -4.76 23.54
C VAL A 25 -2.54 -4.84 22.49
N PHE A 26 -1.56 -5.72 22.63
CA PHE A 26 -0.37 -5.73 21.76
C PHE A 26 -0.38 -6.83 20.70
N LEU A 27 -1.03 -7.97 20.92
CA LEU A 27 -1.02 -9.11 20.00
C LEU A 27 -1.54 -8.74 18.60
N HIS A 28 -2.57 -7.90 18.53
CA HIS A 28 -3.18 -7.44 17.28
C HIS A 28 -2.54 -6.18 16.71
N THR A 29 -1.33 -5.85 17.15
CA THR A 29 -0.58 -4.68 16.68
C THR A 29 0.82 -5.06 16.24
N ILE A 30 1.49 -4.14 15.53
CA ILE A 30 2.91 -4.32 15.16
C ILE A 30 3.85 -4.46 16.38
N ALA A 31 3.40 -4.08 17.57
CA ALA A 31 4.19 -4.22 18.78
C ALA A 31 4.44 -5.68 19.18
N ARG A 32 3.64 -6.64 18.72
CA ARG A 32 3.86 -8.08 18.93
C ARG A 32 5.23 -8.56 18.43
N ASN A 33 5.75 -7.94 17.37
CA ASN A 33 7.05 -8.27 16.77
C ASN A 33 8.21 -7.48 17.43
N ASP A 34 7.96 -6.83 18.56
CA ASP A 34 8.97 -6.06 19.28
C ASP A 34 9.63 -6.92 20.37
N ARG A 35 10.97 -6.91 20.42
CA ARG A 35 11.72 -7.65 21.44
C ARG A 35 11.25 -7.35 22.86
N ARG A 36 10.87 -6.09 23.14
CA ARG A 36 10.37 -5.66 24.45
C ARG A 36 9.05 -6.33 24.83
N TYR A 37 8.19 -6.63 23.83
CA TYR A 37 6.96 -7.40 24.07
C TYR A 37 7.28 -8.84 24.47
N ALA A 38 8.12 -9.52 23.70
CA ALA A 38 8.53 -10.90 23.99
C ALA A 38 9.22 -11.00 25.38
N GLU A 39 10.13 -10.09 25.68
CA GLU A 39 10.82 -10.04 26.98
C GLU A 39 9.85 -9.76 28.13
N ALA A 40 8.82 -8.92 27.92
CA ALA A 40 7.83 -8.62 28.96
C ALA A 40 6.99 -9.85 29.30
N ILE A 41 6.57 -10.62 28.28
CA ILE A 41 5.84 -11.88 28.48
C ILE A 41 6.72 -12.91 29.18
N GLN A 42 7.96 -13.09 28.74
CA GLN A 42 8.88 -14.09 29.29
C GLN A 42 9.27 -13.79 30.76
N LYS A 43 9.51 -12.51 31.07
CA LYS A 43 10.00 -12.08 32.39
C LYS A 43 8.89 -11.63 33.35
N GLU A 44 7.64 -11.63 32.89
CA GLU A 44 6.47 -11.14 33.62
C GLU A 44 6.66 -9.71 34.18
N ARG A 45 7.53 -8.92 33.55
CA ARG A 45 7.86 -7.57 33.99
C ARG A 45 8.33 -6.67 32.85
N ILE A 46 8.03 -5.37 32.95
CA ILE A 46 8.43 -4.38 31.98
C ILE A 46 8.71 -3.04 32.66
N SER A 47 9.77 -2.33 32.25
CA SER A 47 9.97 -0.96 32.72
C SER A 47 8.95 -0.01 32.13
N ILE A 48 8.52 1.01 32.87
CA ILE A 48 7.58 2.03 32.40
C ILE A 48 8.06 2.72 31.11
N VAL A 49 9.37 2.87 30.93
CA VAL A 49 9.96 3.45 29.72
C VAL A 49 9.72 2.52 28.52
N ASN A 50 9.96 1.23 28.68
CA ASN A 50 9.74 0.24 27.62
C ASN A 50 8.25 0.06 27.32
N LEU A 51 7.40 0.08 28.35
CA LEU A 51 5.95 0.07 28.17
C LEU A 51 5.46 1.25 27.32
N LYS A 52 5.90 2.47 27.63
CA LYS A 52 5.60 3.66 26.83
C LYS A 52 6.10 3.54 25.39
N LYS A 53 7.28 2.95 25.18
CA LYS A 53 7.80 2.69 23.82
C LYS A 53 6.94 1.70 23.06
N LEU A 54 6.46 0.62 23.70
CA LEU A 54 5.51 -0.34 23.09
C LEU A 54 4.19 0.34 22.74
N CYS A 55 3.60 1.09 23.68
CA CYS A 55 2.36 1.83 23.45
C CYS A 55 2.47 2.80 22.28
N ASN A 56 3.59 3.54 22.20
CA ASN A 56 3.85 4.46 21.09
C ASN A 56 4.00 3.71 19.77
N LYS A 57 4.69 2.55 19.76
CA LYS A 57 4.84 1.73 18.55
C LYS A 57 3.49 1.17 18.07
N ALA A 58 2.64 0.74 18.99
CA ALA A 58 1.29 0.24 18.72
C ALA A 58 0.28 1.36 18.44
N GLN A 59 0.63 2.62 18.71
CA GLN A 59 -0.27 3.78 18.72
C GLN A 59 -1.53 3.52 19.59
N VAL A 60 -1.33 2.97 20.77
CA VAL A 60 -2.39 2.75 21.76
C VAL A 60 -2.11 3.60 23.00
N PRO A 61 -3.15 4.23 23.57
CA PRO A 61 -3.00 4.98 24.82
C PRO A 61 -2.70 4.01 25.97
N TYR A 62 -1.62 4.26 26.74
CA TYR A 62 -1.23 3.37 27.82
C TYR A 62 -2.32 3.18 28.90
N PRO A 63 -3.25 4.13 29.18
CA PRO A 63 -4.33 3.89 30.14
C PRO A 63 -5.26 2.74 29.73
N LEU A 64 -5.29 2.34 28.45
CA LEU A 64 -6.07 1.18 28.01
C LEU A 64 -5.59 -0.13 28.67
N LEU A 65 -4.32 -0.20 29.07
CA LEU A 65 -3.73 -1.33 29.79
C LEU A 65 -4.21 -1.47 31.24
N LEU A 66 -4.86 -0.44 31.79
CA LEU A 66 -5.45 -0.43 33.12
C LEU A 66 -6.97 -0.73 33.09
N ALA A 67 -7.52 -0.93 31.90
CA ALA A 67 -8.92 -1.26 31.75
C ALA A 67 -9.18 -2.78 31.96
N THR A 68 -10.43 -3.14 32.23
CA THR A 68 -10.82 -4.55 32.32
C THR A 68 -10.72 -5.26 30.98
N PRO A 69 -10.46 -6.58 30.92
CA PRO A 69 -10.38 -7.33 29.66
C PRO A 69 -11.60 -7.12 28.75
N ASN A 70 -12.80 -7.10 29.32
CA ASN A 70 -14.04 -6.90 28.56
C ASN A 70 -14.11 -5.50 27.93
N ARG A 71 -13.64 -4.48 28.62
CA ARG A 71 -13.58 -3.10 28.07
C ARG A 71 -12.54 -2.99 26.96
N VAL A 72 -11.39 -3.62 27.12
CA VAL A 72 -10.35 -3.69 26.10
C VAL A 72 -10.88 -4.42 24.85
N LYS A 73 -11.52 -5.58 25.00
CA LYS A 73 -12.16 -6.32 23.89
C LYS A 73 -13.19 -5.45 23.14
N LYS A 74 -14.05 -4.73 23.88
CA LYS A 74 -15.03 -3.82 23.25
C LYS A 74 -14.35 -2.70 22.44
N VAL A 75 -13.28 -2.11 22.96
CA VAL A 75 -12.51 -1.06 22.27
C VAL A 75 -11.84 -1.61 21.02
N ILE A 76 -11.17 -2.76 21.12
CA ILE A 76 -10.52 -3.42 19.98
C ILE A 76 -11.56 -3.76 18.91
N ASN A 77 -12.65 -4.43 19.26
CA ASN A 77 -13.72 -4.80 18.33
C ASN A 77 -14.34 -3.57 17.64
N TYR A 78 -14.54 -2.48 18.37
CA TYR A 78 -15.02 -1.22 17.79
C TYR A 78 -14.04 -0.69 16.72
N TYR A 79 -12.75 -0.64 17.05
CA TYR A 79 -11.73 -0.19 16.09
C TYR A 79 -11.58 -1.13 14.90
N GLU A 80 -11.58 -2.44 15.13
CA GLU A 80 -11.52 -3.43 14.06
C GLU A 80 -12.74 -3.31 13.14
N LYS A 81 -13.92 -3.18 13.71
CA LYS A 81 -15.15 -3.00 12.93
C LYS A 81 -15.14 -1.70 12.13
N ALA A 82 -14.68 -0.60 12.72
CA ALA A 82 -14.60 0.69 12.05
C ALA A 82 -13.53 0.75 10.95
N VAL A 83 -12.36 0.17 11.21
CA VAL A 83 -11.20 0.25 10.31
C VAL A 83 -11.24 -0.82 9.23
N PHE A 84 -11.74 -2.01 9.56
CA PHE A 84 -11.67 -3.20 8.70
C PHE A 84 -13.00 -3.60 8.07
N SER A 85 -14.12 -2.92 8.36
CA SER A 85 -15.43 -3.22 7.76
C SER A 85 -15.42 -3.25 6.25
N ASP A 86 -14.61 -2.39 5.66
CA ASP A 86 -14.48 -2.24 4.21
C ASP A 86 -13.31 -3.06 3.62
N VAL A 87 -12.53 -3.71 4.47
CA VAL A 87 -11.51 -4.69 4.10
C VAL A 87 -12.12 -6.06 4.38
N ASN A 88 -12.43 -6.81 3.34
CA ASN A 88 -13.02 -8.14 3.51
C ASN A 88 -11.98 -9.10 4.08
N ILE A 89 -11.89 -9.16 5.44
CA ILE A 89 -10.93 -9.95 6.21
C ILE A 89 -11.15 -11.45 5.98
N ASN A 90 -12.40 -11.85 5.77
CA ASN A 90 -12.78 -13.26 5.57
C ASN A 90 -12.41 -13.77 4.16
N ASN A 91 -12.28 -12.88 3.20
CA ASN A 91 -11.65 -13.21 1.94
C ASN A 91 -10.14 -13.00 2.09
N LYS A 92 -9.46 -14.00 2.59
CA LYS A 92 -8.02 -14.20 2.43
C LYS A 92 -7.69 -14.37 0.94
N VAL A 93 -8.14 -13.44 0.13
CA VAL A 93 -7.81 -13.37 -1.28
C VAL A 93 -6.47 -12.68 -1.39
N SER A 94 -5.44 -13.40 -0.96
CA SER A 94 -4.18 -13.25 -1.64
C SER A 94 -4.43 -13.75 -3.06
N ILE A 95 -4.30 -12.88 -4.04
CA ILE A 95 -4.36 -13.22 -5.46
C ILE A 95 -3.24 -14.22 -5.80
N SER A 96 -2.24 -14.34 -4.93
CA SER A 96 -1.25 -15.42 -4.89
C SER A 96 -1.30 -16.12 -3.52
N ALA A 97 -1.85 -17.31 -3.50
CA ALA A 97 -2.22 -18.08 -2.30
C ALA A 97 -1.03 -18.63 -1.48
N ARG A 98 -0.02 -17.86 -1.14
CA ARG A 98 1.13 -18.33 -0.35
C ARG A 98 1.34 -17.70 1.02
N GLY A 99 0.37 -17.02 1.55
CA GLY A 99 0.48 -16.50 2.92
C GLY A 99 -0.74 -15.67 3.32
N SER A 100 -1.31 -15.97 4.46
CA SER A 100 -2.26 -15.08 5.11
C SER A 100 -1.51 -13.83 5.57
N ILE A 101 -1.83 -12.68 5.01
CA ILE A 101 -1.34 -11.41 5.53
C ILE A 101 -2.09 -11.17 6.84
N ASP A 102 -1.35 -11.10 7.93
CA ASP A 102 -1.93 -10.68 9.19
C ASP A 102 -2.15 -9.16 9.13
N LEU A 103 -3.39 -8.73 9.30
CA LEU A 103 -3.75 -7.31 9.30
C LEU A 103 -3.02 -6.51 10.37
N ALA A 104 -2.53 -7.14 11.44
CA ALA A 104 -1.68 -6.49 12.44
C ALA A 104 -0.40 -5.90 11.80
N ASP A 105 0.13 -6.54 10.75
CA ASP A 105 1.36 -6.09 10.07
C ASP A 105 1.17 -4.83 9.21
N ILE A 106 -0.08 -4.41 8.97
CA ILE A 106 -0.43 -3.20 8.24
C ILE A 106 -1.46 -2.33 8.99
N SER A 107 -1.77 -2.67 10.24
CA SER A 107 -2.88 -2.07 11.02
C SER A 107 -2.78 -0.55 11.15
N LEU A 108 -1.60 0.02 11.37
CA LEU A 108 -1.43 1.47 11.51
C LEU A 108 -1.62 2.20 10.16
N VAL A 109 -1.26 1.55 9.06
CA VAL A 109 -1.54 2.08 7.71
C VAL A 109 -3.04 2.13 7.47
N LEU A 110 -3.76 1.05 7.81
CA LEU A 110 -5.21 0.98 7.64
C LEU A 110 -5.93 2.02 8.52
N ARG A 111 -5.48 2.20 9.77
CA ARG A 111 -6.01 3.25 10.67
C ARG A 111 -5.77 4.65 10.12
N ASP A 112 -4.60 4.89 9.55
CA ASP A 112 -4.29 6.19 8.95
C ASP A 112 -5.15 6.45 7.71
N ILE A 113 -5.29 5.47 6.81
CA ILE A 113 -6.17 5.57 5.64
C ILE A 113 -7.62 5.77 6.08
N HIS A 114 -8.10 5.04 7.09
CA HIS A 114 -9.45 5.22 7.63
C HIS A 114 -9.67 6.66 8.12
N ARG A 115 -8.72 7.22 8.89
CA ARG A 115 -8.79 8.60 9.37
C ARG A 115 -8.86 9.62 8.23
N LYS A 116 -8.09 9.42 7.15
CA LYS A 116 -8.12 10.25 5.95
C LYS A 116 -9.45 10.12 5.20
N ARG A 117 -9.97 8.90 5.06
CA ARG A 117 -11.29 8.66 4.45
C ARG A 117 -12.40 9.40 5.20
N GLU A 118 -12.46 9.28 6.53
CA GLU A 118 -13.42 10.00 7.36
C GLU A 118 -13.32 11.52 7.20
N TYR A 119 -12.10 12.03 7.03
CA TYR A 119 -11.89 13.46 6.76
C TYR A 119 -12.37 13.85 5.35
N LEU A 120 -12.00 13.08 4.34
CA LEU A 120 -12.34 13.35 2.93
C LEU A 120 -13.83 13.17 2.64
N ARG A 121 -14.53 12.23 3.29
CA ARG A 121 -15.98 12.03 3.15
C ARG A 121 -16.78 13.29 3.43
N LYS A 122 -16.26 14.16 4.30
CA LYS A 122 -16.88 15.47 4.65
C LYS A 122 -16.62 16.56 3.61
N LYS A 123 -15.68 16.33 2.70
CA LYS A 123 -15.22 17.30 1.70
C LYS A 123 -15.67 16.95 0.29
N ILE A 124 -15.81 15.68 0.01
CA ILE A 124 -16.20 15.16 -1.30
C ILE A 124 -17.73 15.03 -1.31
N ASN A 125 -18.38 15.74 -2.23
CA ASN A 125 -19.85 15.77 -2.32
C ASN A 125 -20.39 14.61 -3.19
N SER A 126 -19.61 14.16 -4.20
CA SER A 126 -20.05 13.12 -5.13
C SER A 126 -19.62 11.72 -4.69
N ASP A 127 -20.49 10.74 -4.91
CA ASP A 127 -20.16 9.34 -4.69
C ASP A 127 -19.23 8.81 -5.79
N ASN A 128 -18.26 8.01 -5.38
CA ASN A 128 -17.37 7.30 -6.29
C ASN A 128 -18.03 6.00 -6.76
N LYS A 129 -18.20 5.84 -8.06
CA LYS A 129 -18.90 4.69 -8.66
C LYS A 129 -17.97 3.53 -9.05
N ILE A 130 -16.68 3.61 -8.72
CA ILE A 130 -15.69 2.61 -9.18
C ILE A 130 -15.93 1.21 -8.62
N ARG A 131 -16.44 1.10 -7.38
CA ARG A 131 -16.63 -0.18 -6.72
C ARG A 131 -17.64 -1.06 -7.46
N GLY A 132 -17.18 -2.19 -7.97
CA GLY A 132 -18.02 -3.19 -8.61
C GLY A 132 -18.54 -2.79 -10.00
N ILE A 133 -18.03 -1.72 -10.58
CA ILE A 133 -18.47 -1.21 -11.88
C ILE A 133 -18.29 -2.23 -13.02
N LEU A 134 -17.33 -3.14 -12.88
CA LEU A 134 -17.08 -4.21 -13.85
C LEU A 134 -17.85 -5.51 -13.58
N LYS A 135 -18.64 -5.60 -12.52
CA LYS A 135 -19.36 -6.84 -12.17
C LYS A 135 -20.35 -7.27 -13.24
N ASN A 136 -21.01 -6.30 -13.85
CA ASN A 136 -22.10 -6.52 -14.84
C ASN A 136 -21.67 -6.14 -16.27
N ILE A 137 -20.38 -5.85 -16.48
CA ILE A 137 -19.85 -5.60 -17.82
C ILE A 137 -19.51 -6.93 -18.48
N SER A 138 -19.69 -6.99 -19.80
CA SER A 138 -19.37 -8.12 -20.69
C SER A 138 -18.13 -8.89 -20.22
N HIS A 139 -18.12 -10.22 -20.42
CA HIS A 139 -16.94 -11.06 -20.16
C HIS A 139 -15.73 -10.72 -21.04
N SER A 140 -15.89 -9.92 -22.10
CA SER A 140 -14.76 -9.44 -22.91
C SER A 140 -13.83 -8.54 -22.10
N THR A 141 -12.57 -8.97 -21.97
CA THR A 141 -11.51 -8.24 -21.30
C THR A 141 -11.29 -6.85 -21.94
N GLU A 142 -11.29 -6.78 -23.26
CA GLU A 142 -11.14 -5.55 -24.03
C GLU A 142 -12.22 -4.52 -23.62
N ARG A 143 -13.50 -4.91 -23.63
CA ARG A 143 -14.62 -4.03 -23.26
C ARG A 143 -14.53 -3.57 -21.79
N GLN A 144 -14.13 -4.45 -20.88
CA GLN A 144 -13.91 -4.09 -19.48
C GLN A 144 -12.83 -3.02 -19.34
N VAL A 145 -11.74 -3.16 -20.08
CA VAL A 145 -10.61 -2.22 -20.06
C VAL A 145 -10.99 -0.89 -20.70
N GLU A 146 -11.64 -0.88 -21.85
CA GLU A 146 -12.09 0.36 -22.51
C GLU A 146 -13.04 1.15 -21.61
N TYR A 147 -14.01 0.46 -21.01
CA TYR A 147 -14.94 1.09 -20.09
C TYR A 147 -14.21 1.67 -18.88
N LEU A 148 -13.29 0.91 -18.27
CA LEU A 148 -12.54 1.38 -17.10
C LEU A 148 -11.65 2.59 -17.42
N ARG A 149 -10.96 2.58 -18.59
CA ARG A 149 -10.18 3.72 -19.06
C ARG A 149 -11.04 4.96 -19.27
N THR A 150 -12.24 4.79 -19.83
CA THR A 150 -13.22 5.88 -20.03
C THR A 150 -13.66 6.46 -18.69
N VAL A 151 -14.01 5.63 -17.72
CA VAL A 151 -14.49 6.06 -16.39
C VAL A 151 -13.43 6.90 -15.66
N ILE A 152 -12.16 6.51 -15.74
CA ILE A 152 -11.07 7.25 -15.09
C ILE A 152 -10.42 8.32 -16.00
N ASP A 153 -10.92 8.50 -17.20
CA ASP A 153 -10.38 9.40 -18.24
C ASP A 153 -8.88 9.15 -18.54
N PHE A 154 -8.49 7.89 -18.56
CA PHE A 154 -7.12 7.48 -18.84
C PHE A 154 -6.90 7.28 -20.33
N LYS A 155 -6.01 8.08 -20.93
CA LYS A 155 -5.63 7.98 -22.34
C LYS A 155 -4.31 7.24 -22.48
N LEU A 156 -4.35 5.99 -22.96
CA LEU A 156 -3.18 5.13 -23.10
C LEU A 156 -2.09 5.78 -24.00
N VAL A 157 -2.49 6.44 -25.07
CA VAL A 157 -1.58 7.16 -25.98
C VAL A 157 -0.82 8.27 -25.25
N LYS A 158 -1.51 9.04 -24.39
CA LYS A 158 -0.87 10.09 -23.56
C LYS A 158 0.09 9.47 -22.55
N TYR A 159 -0.34 8.41 -21.88
CA TYR A 159 0.48 7.67 -20.92
C TYR A 159 1.81 7.20 -21.53
N ARG A 160 1.80 6.67 -22.74
CA ARG A 160 3.00 6.16 -23.44
C ARG A 160 3.93 7.24 -23.93
N LYS A 161 3.44 8.46 -24.19
CA LYS A 161 4.27 9.60 -24.65
C LYS A 161 5.24 10.14 -23.61
N TYR A 162 5.03 9.88 -22.33
CA TYR A 162 5.98 10.30 -21.31
C TYR A 162 7.34 9.62 -21.51
N LYS A 163 8.42 10.40 -21.36
CA LYS A 163 9.79 9.86 -21.50
C LYS A 163 10.12 8.90 -20.36
N ARG A 164 9.82 9.29 -19.11
CA ARG A 164 10.13 8.51 -17.93
C ARG A 164 8.91 7.73 -17.41
N LYS A 165 9.15 6.50 -16.92
CA LYS A 165 8.09 5.68 -16.28
C LYS A 165 7.51 6.37 -15.04
N GLU A 166 8.27 7.21 -14.34
CA GLU A 166 7.80 7.99 -13.20
C GLU A 166 6.70 8.99 -13.60
N GLU A 167 6.90 9.71 -14.68
CA GLU A 167 5.94 10.68 -15.20
C GLU A 167 4.66 10.00 -15.70
N ALA A 168 4.82 8.88 -16.40
CA ALA A 168 3.68 8.06 -16.82
C ALA A 168 2.87 7.53 -15.61
N PHE A 169 3.56 7.08 -14.56
CA PHE A 169 2.93 6.68 -13.32
C PHE A 169 2.17 7.85 -12.66
N GLN A 170 2.77 9.04 -12.61
CA GLN A 170 2.11 10.22 -12.02
C GLN A 170 0.84 10.58 -12.80
N TYR A 171 0.87 10.54 -14.13
CA TYR A 171 -0.32 10.75 -14.95
C TYR A 171 -1.47 9.77 -14.60
N LEU A 172 -1.16 8.49 -14.39
CA LEU A 172 -2.16 7.52 -13.94
C LEU A 172 -2.71 7.89 -12.55
N VAL A 173 -1.83 8.28 -11.61
CA VAL A 173 -2.23 8.71 -10.26
C VAL A 173 -3.14 9.95 -10.31
N ASP A 174 -2.86 10.89 -11.21
CA ASP A 174 -3.65 12.11 -11.38
C ASP A 174 -5.03 11.78 -11.96
N CYS A 175 -5.13 10.95 -13.01
CA CYS A 175 -6.42 10.46 -13.54
C CYS A 175 -7.27 9.80 -12.44
N LEU A 176 -6.66 9.00 -11.58
CA LEU A 176 -7.35 8.36 -10.47
C LEU A 176 -7.79 9.38 -9.41
N ALA A 177 -6.91 10.31 -9.06
CA ALA A 177 -7.18 11.34 -8.07
C ALA A 177 -8.33 12.26 -8.53
N ASP A 178 -8.43 12.58 -9.82
CA ASP A 178 -9.53 13.37 -10.39
C ASP A 178 -10.89 12.70 -10.18
N LYS A 179 -10.91 11.38 -10.17
CA LYS A 179 -12.11 10.59 -9.83
C LYS A 179 -12.20 10.24 -8.34
N ASN A 180 -11.47 10.94 -7.47
CA ASN A 180 -11.41 10.71 -6.03
C ASN A 180 -10.95 9.29 -5.62
N ILE A 181 -10.12 8.65 -6.43
CA ILE A 181 -9.45 7.38 -6.11
C ILE A 181 -8.01 7.73 -5.71
N PHE A 182 -7.66 7.52 -4.45
CA PHE A 182 -6.39 8.02 -3.91
C PHE A 182 -5.34 6.92 -3.83
N VAL A 183 -4.25 7.10 -4.58
CA VAL A 183 -3.08 6.22 -4.54
C VAL A 183 -2.13 6.72 -3.47
N THR A 184 -1.76 5.85 -2.55
CA THR A 184 -0.77 6.10 -1.49
C THR A 184 0.39 5.13 -1.62
N LEU A 185 1.61 5.64 -1.51
CA LEU A 185 2.81 4.82 -1.65
C LEU A 185 3.46 4.59 -0.29
N TYR A 186 3.92 3.37 -0.04
CA TYR A 186 4.79 3.13 1.10
C TYR A 186 6.08 3.95 0.94
N VAL A 187 6.34 4.80 1.91
CA VAL A 187 7.58 5.57 2.03
C VAL A 187 8.23 5.22 3.36
N HIS A 188 9.42 4.64 3.32
CA HIS A 188 10.15 4.30 4.53
C HIS A 188 10.35 5.54 5.38
N GLN A 189 10.16 5.39 6.69
CA GLN A 189 10.18 6.48 7.66
C GLN A 189 9.02 7.50 7.61
N GLN A 190 8.20 7.56 6.56
CA GLN A 190 7.01 8.42 6.52
C GLN A 190 5.72 7.65 6.84
N CYS A 191 5.67 6.39 6.45
CA CYS A 191 4.56 5.50 6.79
C CYS A 191 4.43 5.35 8.31
N PRO A 192 3.22 5.28 8.89
CA PRO A 192 3.00 5.18 10.34
C PRO A 192 3.59 3.91 10.97
N GLN A 193 3.90 2.92 10.17
CA GLN A 193 4.63 1.72 10.61
C GLN A 193 5.61 1.24 9.55
N THR A 194 6.67 0.57 9.99
CA THR A 194 7.54 -0.19 9.11
C THR A 194 6.84 -1.49 8.73
N ILE A 195 6.72 -1.74 7.43
CA ILE A 195 6.20 -3.00 6.91
C ILE A 195 7.39 -3.91 6.64
N ASP A 196 7.36 -5.13 7.17
CA ASP A 196 8.44 -6.10 7.00
C ASP A 196 8.69 -6.34 5.50
N LYS A 197 9.97 -6.38 5.13
CA LYS A 197 10.40 -6.64 3.75
C LYS A 197 10.05 -8.06 3.30
N GLN A 198 10.06 -9.01 4.24
CA GLN A 198 9.73 -10.42 3.98
C GLN A 198 8.24 -10.66 3.82
N LEU A 199 7.40 -9.74 4.33
CA LEU A 199 5.95 -9.86 4.21
C LEU A 199 5.54 -9.90 2.74
N ASP A 200 4.85 -10.98 2.36
CA ASP A 200 4.33 -11.17 1.01
C ASP A 200 3.09 -10.28 0.77
N PHE A 201 3.34 -8.99 0.55
CA PHE A 201 2.35 -7.96 0.42
C PHE A 201 2.82 -6.90 -0.57
N SER A 202 2.07 -6.68 -1.63
CA SER A 202 2.37 -5.66 -2.66
C SER A 202 1.48 -4.44 -2.57
N GLY A 203 0.27 -4.59 -2.04
CA GLY A 203 -0.64 -3.48 -1.86
C GLY A 203 -2.02 -3.93 -1.37
N ILE A 204 -2.89 -2.96 -1.12
CA ILE A 204 -4.27 -3.21 -0.71
C ILE A 204 -5.23 -2.20 -1.34
N ALA A 205 -6.36 -2.69 -1.84
CA ALA A 205 -7.48 -1.87 -2.28
C ALA A 205 -8.51 -1.74 -1.15
N ILE A 206 -8.84 -0.51 -0.81
CA ILE A 206 -9.80 -0.17 0.25
C ILE A 206 -10.95 0.60 -0.40
N SER A 207 -12.11 -0.02 -0.47
CA SER A 207 -13.28 0.63 -1.05
C SER A 207 -13.88 1.69 -0.14
N ASP A 208 -14.48 2.68 -0.77
CA ASP A 208 -15.24 3.72 -0.09
C ASP A 208 -16.27 4.30 -1.08
N LYS A 209 -17.39 4.83 -0.55
CA LYS A 209 -18.38 5.49 -1.41
C LYS A 209 -17.85 6.78 -2.03
N LYS A 210 -17.00 7.52 -1.32
CA LYS A 210 -16.50 8.84 -1.75
C LYS A 210 -15.00 8.87 -2.01
N ALA A 211 -14.23 8.17 -1.19
CA ALA A 211 -12.78 8.28 -1.13
C ALA A 211 -12.11 6.88 -1.04
N PRO A 212 -12.19 6.02 -2.08
CA PRO A 212 -11.45 4.77 -2.11
C PRO A 212 -9.93 5.03 -2.16
N PHE A 213 -9.17 4.12 -1.51
CA PHE A 213 -7.72 4.19 -1.45
C PHE A 213 -7.06 2.95 -2.05
N LEU A 214 -5.96 3.17 -2.75
CA LEU A 214 -5.04 2.13 -3.25
C LEU A 214 -3.69 2.34 -2.57
N PHE A 215 -3.38 1.52 -1.58
CA PHE A 215 -2.07 1.56 -0.93
C PHE A 215 -1.12 0.59 -1.61
N VAL A 216 0.05 1.08 -2.01
CA VAL A 216 1.08 0.30 -2.71
C VAL A 216 2.33 0.22 -1.83
N LYS A 217 2.71 -1.01 -1.46
CA LYS A 217 4.01 -1.30 -0.86
C LYS A 217 5.02 -1.53 -1.98
N THR A 218 5.98 -0.65 -2.08
CA THR A 218 7.14 -0.91 -2.92
C THR A 218 8.12 -1.79 -2.15
N PRO A 219 8.79 -2.76 -2.79
CA PRO A 219 9.89 -3.45 -2.16
C PRO A 219 10.93 -2.45 -1.66
N GLY A 220 11.26 -2.50 -0.39
CA GLY A 220 12.09 -1.49 0.29
C GLY A 220 13.54 -1.40 -0.19
N ASP A 221 13.98 -2.30 -1.06
CA ASP A 221 15.32 -2.39 -1.62
C ASP A 221 15.34 -2.35 -3.15
N SER A 222 14.26 -1.92 -3.80
CA SER A 222 14.26 -1.73 -5.25
C SER A 222 15.14 -0.53 -5.61
N ARG A 223 16.44 -0.75 -5.54
CA ARG A 223 17.47 0.14 -6.05
C ARG A 223 17.41 0.04 -7.57
N GLY A 224 16.93 1.05 -8.22
CA GLY A 224 17.01 1.17 -9.68
C GLY A 224 15.76 0.67 -10.42
N MET A 225 15.92 0.47 -11.59
CA MET A 225 15.27 0.55 -12.88
C MET A 225 13.81 0.12 -13.01
N GLU A 226 13.27 -0.79 -12.16
CA GLU A 226 11.93 -1.37 -12.37
C GLU A 226 10.83 -0.89 -11.42
N LEU A 227 11.17 0.06 -10.56
CA LEU A 227 10.29 0.53 -9.48
C LEU A 227 8.95 1.06 -10.01
N TRP A 228 9.00 1.92 -11.01
CA TRP A 228 7.83 2.64 -11.52
C TRP A 228 6.91 1.75 -12.37
N GLY A 229 7.47 0.92 -13.25
CA GLY A 229 6.69 -0.05 -14.01
C GLY A 229 5.95 -1.06 -13.11
N ARG A 230 6.60 -1.51 -12.05
CA ARG A 230 5.98 -2.40 -11.06
C ARG A 230 4.89 -1.70 -10.25
N ARG A 231 5.11 -0.46 -9.84
CA ARG A 231 4.10 0.36 -9.17
C ARG A 231 2.87 0.57 -10.04
N THR A 232 3.10 0.91 -11.31
CA THR A 232 2.00 1.08 -12.28
C THR A 232 1.15 -0.17 -12.37
N PHE A 233 1.77 -1.32 -12.58
CA PHE A 233 1.04 -2.58 -12.67
C PHE A 233 0.28 -2.89 -11.38
N THR A 234 0.90 -2.67 -10.22
CA THR A 234 0.24 -2.85 -8.91
C THR A 234 -0.96 -1.93 -8.74
N VAL A 235 -0.85 -0.65 -9.10
CA VAL A 235 -1.97 0.31 -9.04
C VAL A 235 -3.11 -0.13 -9.95
N VAL A 236 -2.81 -0.52 -11.18
CA VAL A 236 -3.83 -1.00 -12.13
C VAL A 236 -4.52 -2.26 -11.60
N LEU A 237 -3.77 -3.21 -11.07
CA LEU A 237 -4.32 -4.42 -10.47
C LEU A 237 -5.25 -4.12 -9.27
N LEU A 238 -4.85 -3.20 -8.39
CA LEU A 238 -5.68 -2.76 -7.27
C LEU A 238 -6.94 -2.00 -7.75
N LEU A 239 -6.83 -1.21 -8.80
CA LEU A 239 -7.96 -0.54 -9.43
C LEU A 239 -8.97 -1.55 -9.98
N ILE A 240 -8.49 -2.59 -10.65
CA ILE A 240 -9.34 -3.67 -11.18
C ILE A 240 -9.98 -4.46 -10.05
N CYS A 241 -9.25 -4.71 -8.95
CA CYS A 241 -9.85 -5.29 -7.76
C CYS A 241 -11.05 -4.47 -7.26
N LEU A 242 -10.90 -3.13 -7.12
CA LEU A 242 -12.00 -2.24 -6.77
C LEU A 242 -13.14 -2.32 -7.78
N ALA A 243 -12.82 -2.23 -9.07
CA ALA A 243 -13.79 -2.23 -10.16
C ALA A 243 -14.58 -3.55 -10.25
N LYS A 244 -13.97 -4.67 -9.90
CA LYS A 244 -14.63 -5.97 -9.73
C LYS A 244 -15.28 -6.17 -8.36
N GLY A 245 -15.23 -5.15 -7.47
CA GLY A 245 -15.80 -5.21 -6.13
C GLY A 245 -15.06 -6.13 -5.16
N LYS A 246 -13.82 -6.47 -5.48
CA LYS A 246 -12.92 -7.27 -4.65
C LYS A 246 -12.04 -6.30 -3.85
N ASN A 247 -12.17 -6.31 -2.53
CA ASN A 247 -11.33 -5.50 -1.64
C ASN A 247 -10.36 -6.43 -0.93
N GLY A 248 -9.18 -5.93 -0.63
CA GLY A 248 -8.23 -6.70 0.17
C GLY A 248 -6.79 -6.58 -0.31
N PRO A 249 -5.89 -7.26 0.40
CA PRO A 249 -4.48 -7.26 0.07
C PRO A 249 -4.20 -8.09 -1.18
N ILE A 250 -3.19 -7.66 -1.93
CA ILE A 250 -2.62 -8.41 -3.04
C ILE A 250 -1.14 -8.69 -2.79
N SER A 251 -0.65 -9.81 -3.34
CA SER A 251 0.76 -10.09 -3.44
C SER A 251 1.15 -10.33 -4.89
N MET A 252 2.33 -9.84 -5.26
CA MET A 252 2.94 -10.07 -6.57
C MET A 252 4.27 -10.86 -6.42
N LYS A 253 4.49 -11.51 -5.28
CA LYS A 253 5.62 -12.40 -5.12
C LYS A 253 5.31 -13.77 -5.73
N GLY A 254 6.20 -14.18 -6.60
CA GLY A 254 6.13 -15.46 -7.27
C GLY A 254 5.31 -15.40 -8.56
N PHE A 255 5.99 -15.59 -9.66
CA PHE A 255 5.39 -15.82 -10.98
C PHE A 255 4.90 -17.27 -11.04
N ALA A 256 3.92 -17.60 -10.17
CA ALA A 256 3.36 -18.95 -10.15
C ALA A 256 2.41 -19.13 -11.33
N LYS A 257 2.34 -20.37 -11.83
CA LYS A 257 1.39 -20.79 -12.89
C LYS A 257 -0.05 -20.31 -12.62
N GLN A 258 -0.43 -20.17 -11.34
CA GLN A 258 -1.72 -19.63 -10.87
C GLN A 258 -2.01 -18.17 -11.22
N LEU A 259 -0.99 -17.35 -11.55
CA LEU A 259 -1.20 -15.96 -11.96
C LEU A 259 -1.58 -15.84 -13.43
N ILE A 260 -1.22 -16.82 -14.26
CA ILE A 260 -1.47 -16.81 -15.71
C ILE A 260 -2.97 -16.86 -15.99
N ASP A 261 -3.72 -17.63 -15.21
CA ASP A 261 -5.16 -17.85 -15.39
C ASP A 261 -6.03 -16.92 -14.51
N ASN A 262 -5.40 -15.95 -13.83
CA ASN A 262 -6.16 -15.06 -12.96
C ASN A 262 -6.76 -13.89 -13.73
N ASP A 263 -8.09 -13.85 -13.82
CA ASP A 263 -8.85 -12.79 -14.48
C ASP A 263 -8.41 -11.36 -14.18
N LEU A 264 -7.96 -11.11 -12.93
CA LEU A 264 -7.53 -9.77 -12.54
C LEU A 264 -6.22 -9.38 -13.22
N TYR A 265 -5.30 -10.34 -13.37
CA TYR A 265 -4.04 -10.12 -14.08
C TYR A 265 -4.25 -9.95 -15.58
N ILE A 266 -5.12 -10.77 -16.18
CA ILE A 266 -5.44 -10.68 -17.60
C ILE A 266 -6.00 -9.28 -17.92
N VAL A 267 -6.94 -8.78 -17.11
CA VAL A 267 -7.49 -7.42 -17.28
C VAL A 267 -6.42 -6.34 -17.03
N ALA A 268 -5.50 -6.55 -16.06
CA ALA A 268 -4.43 -5.59 -15.78
C ALA A 268 -3.39 -5.55 -16.91
N GLU A 269 -3.04 -6.70 -17.47
CA GLU A 269 -2.18 -6.78 -18.64
C GLU A 269 -2.85 -6.08 -19.83
N GLU A 270 -4.11 -6.38 -20.14
CA GLU A 270 -4.85 -5.73 -21.23
C GLU A 270 -4.96 -4.21 -21.03
N PHE A 271 -5.10 -3.76 -19.80
CA PHE A 271 -5.13 -2.32 -19.49
C PHE A 271 -3.83 -1.59 -19.85
N LEU A 272 -2.67 -2.22 -19.75
CA LEU A 272 -1.35 -1.60 -20.01
C LEU A 272 -0.73 -2.04 -21.34
N LEU A 273 -1.03 -3.27 -21.75
CA LEU A 273 -0.43 -4.00 -22.86
C LEU A 273 -1.55 -4.60 -23.75
N PRO A 274 -2.33 -3.76 -24.48
CA PRO A 274 -3.44 -4.25 -25.29
C PRO A 274 -3.00 -5.33 -26.28
N GLU A 275 -3.78 -6.40 -26.36
CA GLU A 275 -3.48 -7.56 -27.20
C GLU A 275 -3.20 -7.18 -28.64
N LYS A 276 -4.12 -6.43 -29.28
CA LYS A 276 -4.02 -6.04 -30.70
C LYS A 276 -2.70 -5.35 -31.05
N GLU A 277 -2.17 -4.56 -30.12
CA GLU A 277 -0.91 -3.85 -30.33
C GLU A 277 0.28 -4.69 -29.87
N PHE A 278 0.10 -5.52 -28.84
CA PHE A 278 1.19 -6.28 -28.26
C PHE A 278 1.66 -7.40 -29.18
N VAL A 279 0.74 -8.14 -29.77
CA VAL A 279 1.04 -9.27 -30.66
C VAL A 279 1.63 -8.84 -32.02
N SER A 280 1.54 -7.57 -32.38
CA SER A 280 2.22 -7.04 -33.58
C SER A 280 3.73 -6.81 -33.40
N ASN A 281 4.24 -6.96 -32.16
CA ASN A 281 5.67 -6.87 -31.93
C ASN A 281 6.35 -8.24 -32.06
N THR A 282 7.64 -8.26 -32.31
CA THR A 282 8.48 -9.45 -32.23
C THR A 282 9.19 -9.49 -30.88
N VAL A 283 9.45 -10.68 -30.38
CA VAL A 283 10.24 -10.91 -29.15
C VAL A 283 11.28 -11.99 -29.46
N ASP A 284 12.40 -11.56 -30.03
CA ASP A 284 13.49 -12.46 -30.43
C ASP A 284 14.54 -12.62 -29.33
N GLY A 285 14.49 -11.79 -28.29
CA GLY A 285 15.46 -11.85 -27.21
C GLY A 285 15.13 -10.99 -25.98
N TYR A 286 16.00 -11.13 -24.99
CA TYR A 286 15.88 -10.40 -23.72
C TYR A 286 15.92 -8.87 -23.87
N TYR A 287 16.60 -8.38 -24.91
CA TYR A 287 16.68 -6.95 -25.21
C TYR A 287 15.31 -6.38 -25.62
N ASP A 288 14.54 -7.11 -26.43
CA ASP A 288 13.21 -6.70 -26.89
C ASP A 288 12.23 -6.60 -25.73
N ILE A 289 12.34 -7.52 -24.75
CA ILE A 289 11.58 -7.44 -23.50
C ILE A 289 11.80 -6.08 -22.80
N LYS A 290 13.03 -5.59 -22.74
CA LYS A 290 13.36 -4.30 -22.13
C LYS A 290 12.85 -3.12 -22.95
N GLN A 291 12.96 -3.19 -24.26
CA GLN A 291 12.43 -2.15 -25.16
C GLN A 291 10.90 -2.05 -25.04
N LEU A 292 10.20 -3.16 -25.11
CA LEU A 292 8.75 -3.21 -24.94
C LEU A 292 8.34 -2.72 -23.54
N ALA A 293 9.06 -3.07 -22.50
CA ALA A 293 8.81 -2.56 -21.15
C ALA A 293 8.97 -1.04 -21.04
N ASN A 294 9.86 -0.45 -21.81
CA ASN A 294 10.01 1.00 -21.89
C ASN A 294 8.94 1.66 -22.76
N LEU A 295 8.54 1.04 -23.86
CA LEU A 295 7.44 1.49 -24.72
C LEU A 295 6.12 1.53 -23.94
N TYR A 296 5.76 0.42 -23.32
CA TYR A 296 4.51 0.26 -22.56
C TYR A 296 4.56 0.85 -21.13
N LYS A 297 5.71 1.38 -20.70
CA LYS A 297 5.93 1.96 -19.35
C LYS A 297 5.63 1.00 -18.19
N VAL A 298 5.85 -0.29 -18.42
CA VAL A 298 5.66 -1.38 -17.43
C VAL A 298 7.00 -1.99 -17.00
N SER A 299 6.96 -3.00 -16.11
CA SER A 299 8.16 -3.78 -15.79
C SER A 299 8.45 -4.80 -16.89
N PRO A 300 9.74 -5.14 -17.15
CA PRO A 300 10.10 -6.21 -18.09
C PRO A 300 9.42 -7.55 -17.73
N SER A 301 9.27 -7.86 -16.46
CA SER A 301 8.56 -9.07 -16.03
C SER A 301 7.09 -9.11 -16.46
N ALA A 302 6.41 -7.95 -16.54
CA ALA A 302 5.05 -7.90 -17.08
C ALA A 302 5.02 -8.20 -18.60
N VAL A 303 6.03 -7.73 -19.33
CA VAL A 303 6.19 -8.05 -20.76
C VAL A 303 6.47 -9.54 -20.97
N VAL A 304 7.39 -10.13 -20.19
CA VAL A 304 7.68 -11.58 -20.27
C VAL A 304 6.41 -12.41 -20.05
N MET A 305 5.61 -12.06 -19.03
CA MET A 305 4.36 -12.79 -18.76
C MET A 305 3.33 -12.63 -19.87
N ARG A 306 3.24 -11.43 -20.47
CA ARG A 306 2.35 -11.16 -21.59
C ARG A 306 2.78 -11.90 -22.86
N ALA A 307 4.08 -11.86 -23.19
CA ALA A 307 4.65 -12.58 -24.32
C ALA A 307 4.43 -14.10 -24.21
N PHE A 308 4.66 -14.65 -23.01
CA PHE A 308 4.40 -16.05 -22.73
C PHE A 308 2.91 -16.40 -22.89
N ARG A 309 1.99 -15.57 -22.45
CA ARG A 309 0.54 -15.77 -22.60
C ARG A 309 0.11 -15.88 -24.07
N PHE A 310 0.76 -15.15 -24.95
CA PHE A 310 0.49 -15.18 -26.40
C PHE A 310 1.39 -16.13 -27.18
N ASN A 311 2.11 -17.04 -26.51
CA ASN A 311 3.04 -18.00 -27.12
C ASN A 311 4.11 -17.33 -28.03
N MET A 312 4.47 -16.07 -27.73
CA MET A 312 5.56 -15.36 -28.40
C MET A 312 6.94 -15.81 -27.88
N ILE A 313 6.98 -16.38 -26.71
CA ILE A 313 8.15 -17.04 -26.09
C ILE A 313 7.70 -18.34 -25.44
N ASP A 314 8.62 -19.29 -25.34
CA ASP A 314 8.37 -20.56 -24.69
C ASP A 314 8.62 -20.52 -23.16
N GLU A 315 8.45 -21.67 -22.48
CA GLU A 315 8.65 -21.79 -21.02
C GLU A 315 10.13 -21.60 -20.64
N ILE A 316 11.06 -22.03 -21.50
CA ILE A 316 12.51 -21.95 -21.27
C ILE A 316 12.94 -20.48 -21.32
N ASP A 317 12.54 -19.77 -22.36
CA ASP A 317 12.79 -18.33 -22.51
C ASP A 317 12.18 -17.52 -21.37
N LYS A 318 10.93 -17.81 -20.99
CA LYS A 318 10.29 -17.17 -19.86
C LYS A 318 11.12 -17.32 -18.58
N GLN A 319 11.56 -18.54 -18.27
CA GLN A 319 12.37 -18.83 -17.09
C GLN A 319 13.73 -18.13 -17.15
N SER A 320 14.38 -18.17 -18.31
CA SER A 320 15.66 -17.52 -18.57
C SER A 320 15.57 -16.01 -18.38
N TYR A 321 14.57 -15.36 -18.99
CA TYR A 321 14.40 -13.90 -18.89
C TYR A 321 14.03 -13.47 -17.46
N LEU A 322 13.13 -14.17 -16.77
CA LEU A 322 12.81 -13.86 -15.38
C LEU A 322 14.01 -14.05 -14.46
N SER A 323 14.82 -15.08 -14.67
CA SER A 323 16.05 -15.33 -13.90
C SER A 323 17.08 -14.22 -14.13
N SER A 324 17.25 -13.77 -15.38
CA SER A 324 18.13 -12.66 -15.74
C SER A 324 17.69 -11.36 -15.05
N LEU A 325 16.40 -11.06 -15.04
CA LEU A 325 15.84 -9.91 -14.33
C LEU A 325 16.10 -9.94 -12.82
N VAL A 326 16.00 -11.13 -12.22
CA VAL A 326 16.31 -11.33 -10.80
C VAL A 326 17.79 -11.11 -10.53
N GLN A 327 18.67 -11.64 -11.38
CA GLN A 327 20.13 -11.46 -11.25
C GLN A 327 20.51 -9.96 -11.39
N GLU A 328 19.98 -9.25 -12.40
CA GLU A 328 20.19 -7.81 -12.54
C GLU A 328 19.73 -7.04 -11.31
N PHE A 329 18.58 -7.41 -10.74
CA PHE A 329 18.09 -6.80 -9.51
C PHE A 329 19.07 -6.98 -8.34
N TYR A 330 19.64 -8.20 -8.16
CA TYR A 330 20.63 -8.45 -7.11
C TYR A 330 21.94 -7.72 -7.38
N LYS A 331 22.47 -7.72 -8.60
CA LYS A 331 23.67 -6.97 -8.99
C LYS A 331 23.52 -5.48 -8.70
N ALA A 332 22.37 -4.90 -9.04
CA ALA A 332 22.07 -3.49 -8.75
C ALA A 332 21.97 -3.21 -7.25
N LYS A 333 21.66 -4.24 -6.43
CA LYS A 333 21.56 -4.13 -4.96
C LYS A 333 22.93 -4.05 -4.28
N ASP A 334 23.94 -4.68 -4.81
CA ASP A 334 25.29 -4.72 -4.23
C ASP A 334 26.09 -3.42 -4.46
N GLY A 335 25.57 -2.52 -5.32
CA GLY A 335 26.10 -1.17 -5.48
C GLY A 335 25.82 -0.27 -4.27
N LYS A 336 26.57 0.84 -4.15
CA LYS A 336 26.46 1.83 -3.05
C LYS A 336 25.00 2.18 -2.76
N GLY A 337 24.61 2.08 -1.47
CA GLY A 337 23.24 2.27 -1.02
C GLY A 337 22.59 3.56 -1.53
N TYR A 338 21.47 3.40 -2.25
CA TYR A 338 20.61 4.53 -2.61
C TYR A 338 20.03 5.13 -1.33
N ARG A 339 20.48 6.31 -0.96
CA ARG A 339 19.78 7.13 0.05
C ARG A 339 18.73 7.93 -0.70
N ASP A 340 17.47 7.69 -0.38
CA ASP A 340 16.39 8.56 -0.86
C ASP A 340 16.66 10.00 -0.36
N ARG A 341 17.13 10.83 -1.29
CA ARG A 341 17.43 12.26 -1.05
C ARG A 341 16.19 13.15 -1.18
N SER A 342 15.01 12.54 -1.31
CA SER A 342 13.76 13.31 -1.38
C SER A 342 13.57 14.14 -0.11
N THR A 343 13.08 15.37 -0.28
CA THR A 343 12.68 16.24 0.82
C THR A 343 11.61 15.58 1.69
N LEU A 344 11.44 16.07 2.91
CA LEU A 344 10.37 15.60 3.79
C LEU A 344 9.01 15.79 3.11
N GLU A 345 8.80 16.92 2.48
CA GLU A 345 7.57 17.29 1.81
C GLU A 345 7.24 16.33 0.66
N ARG A 346 8.22 15.98 -0.18
CA ARG A 346 8.04 14.96 -1.24
C ARG A 346 7.67 13.60 -0.66
N LYS A 347 8.28 13.20 0.45
CA LYS A 347 7.93 11.94 1.12
C LYS A 347 6.50 11.98 1.66
N ILE A 348 6.09 13.09 2.25
CA ILE A 348 4.73 13.31 2.74
C ILE A 348 3.73 13.25 1.59
N ILE A 349 3.98 13.97 0.50
CA ILE A 349 3.10 13.98 -0.69
C ILE A 349 2.99 12.57 -1.30
N LYS A 350 4.10 11.85 -1.47
CA LYS A 350 4.09 10.48 -2.00
C LYS A 350 3.28 9.52 -1.12
N TYR A 351 3.39 9.65 0.20
CA TYR A 351 2.63 8.81 1.12
C TYR A 351 1.14 9.20 1.17
N ASN A 352 0.82 10.49 1.13
CA ASN A 352 -0.55 10.96 1.33
C ASN A 352 -1.37 11.10 0.04
N ASN A 353 -0.79 11.07 -1.13
CA ASN A 353 -1.33 11.49 -2.41
C ASN A 353 -1.33 13.04 -2.59
N PRO A 354 -0.96 13.56 -3.77
CA PRO A 354 -0.89 15.02 -4.02
C PRO A 354 -2.21 15.74 -3.74
N LYS A 355 -3.34 15.21 -4.26
CA LYS A 355 -4.67 15.84 -4.10
C LYS A 355 -5.12 15.84 -2.63
N VAL A 356 -4.91 14.75 -1.90
CA VAL A 356 -5.22 14.67 -0.45
C VAL A 356 -4.38 15.67 0.33
N THR A 357 -3.08 15.76 0.02
CA THR A 357 -2.18 16.74 0.65
C THR A 357 -2.66 18.16 0.39
N ARG A 358 -3.04 18.50 -0.85
CA ARG A 358 -3.57 19.83 -1.22
C ARG A 358 -4.82 20.16 -0.44
N ILE A 359 -5.80 19.28 -0.38
CA ILE A 359 -7.05 19.50 0.39
C ILE A 359 -6.75 19.81 1.87
N ILE A 360 -5.81 19.07 2.48
CA ILE A 360 -5.46 19.27 3.89
C ILE A 360 -4.74 20.61 4.11
N VAL A 361 -3.82 20.97 3.21
CA VAL A 361 -3.08 22.25 3.29
C VAL A 361 -4.02 23.44 3.07
N GLU A 362 -4.95 23.37 2.10
CA GLU A 362 -5.96 24.39 1.85
C GLU A 362 -6.90 24.58 3.06
N ASP A 363 -7.31 23.51 3.71
CA ASP A 363 -8.13 23.58 4.92
C ASP A 363 -7.36 24.18 6.11
N PHE A 364 -6.06 23.93 6.20
CA PHE A 364 -5.20 24.59 7.19
C PHE A 364 -5.08 26.09 6.89
N MET A 365 -4.81 26.47 5.64
CA MET A 365 -4.69 27.86 5.24
C MET A 365 -5.98 28.67 5.48
N SER A 366 -7.12 28.05 5.20
CA SER A 366 -8.44 28.65 5.46
C SER A 366 -8.90 28.53 6.92
N LYS A 367 -8.00 28.14 7.85
CA LYS A 367 -8.26 28.00 9.29
C LYS A 367 -9.39 27.02 9.65
N ARG A 368 -9.81 26.15 8.73
CA ARG A 368 -10.81 25.08 8.99
C ARG A 368 -10.27 23.98 9.88
N ILE A 369 -8.95 23.80 9.89
CA ILE A 369 -8.23 22.90 10.80
C ILE A 369 -7.01 23.63 11.35
N ASN A 370 -6.58 23.24 12.56
CA ASN A 370 -5.34 23.73 13.14
C ASN A 370 -4.11 22.92 12.67
N GLU A 371 -2.93 23.42 12.98
CA GLU A 371 -1.65 22.80 12.58
C GLU A 371 -1.53 21.35 13.07
N ASN A 372 -1.84 21.10 14.35
CA ASN A 372 -1.78 19.75 14.91
C ASN A 372 -2.67 18.76 14.13
N ARG A 373 -3.84 19.19 13.70
CA ARG A 373 -4.74 18.36 12.89
C ARG A 373 -4.17 18.12 11.50
N ALA A 374 -3.60 19.14 10.85
CA ALA A 374 -2.95 19.00 9.55
C ALA A 374 -1.73 18.05 9.63
N GLN A 375 -0.86 18.24 10.61
CA GLN A 375 0.29 17.36 10.85
C GLN A 375 -0.15 15.91 11.07
N ASN A 376 -1.19 15.67 11.88
CA ASN A 376 -1.72 14.35 12.15
C ASN A 376 -2.29 13.67 10.88
N LEU A 377 -3.03 14.42 10.05
CA LEU A 377 -3.59 13.91 8.80
C LEU A 377 -2.51 13.61 7.76
N LEU A 378 -1.44 14.40 7.73
CA LEU A 378 -0.30 14.24 6.83
C LEU A 378 0.78 13.29 7.37
N CYS A 379 0.58 12.69 8.54
CA CYS A 379 1.53 11.79 9.19
C CYS A 379 2.90 12.42 9.46
N TYR A 380 2.95 13.70 9.84
CA TYR A 380 4.16 14.29 10.37
C TYR A 380 4.59 13.56 11.64
N ARG A 381 5.89 13.36 11.81
CA ARG A 381 6.46 12.74 13.01
C ARG A 381 6.67 13.78 14.10
N LYS A 382 6.72 13.33 15.31
CA LYS A 382 7.10 14.18 16.44
C LYS A 382 8.52 14.75 16.19
N GLY A 383 8.61 16.07 16.13
CA GLY A 383 9.86 16.79 15.85
C GLY A 383 10.05 17.24 14.39
N ASP A 384 9.24 16.75 13.45
CA ASP A 384 9.23 17.27 12.10
C ASP A 384 8.63 18.68 12.08
N LYS A 385 9.27 19.59 11.34
CA LYS A 385 8.76 20.96 11.19
C LYS A 385 7.76 21.02 10.04
N PHE A 386 6.53 21.38 10.36
CA PHE A 386 5.49 21.62 9.35
C PHE A 386 5.77 22.88 8.55
N SER A 387 5.74 22.79 7.24
CA SER A 387 5.90 23.92 6.33
C SER A 387 4.90 23.82 5.19
N LYS A 388 3.84 24.63 5.28
CA LYS A 388 2.81 24.75 4.23
C LYS A 388 3.40 25.22 2.90
N ASP A 389 4.32 26.19 2.95
CA ASP A 389 4.88 26.82 1.75
C ASP A 389 5.74 25.84 0.96
N LYS A 390 6.57 25.02 1.64
CA LYS A 390 7.33 23.96 1.01
C LYS A 390 6.43 22.86 0.43
N LEU A 391 5.33 22.50 1.13
CA LEU A 391 4.36 21.54 0.59
C LEU A 391 3.69 22.09 -0.67
N LEU A 392 3.28 23.36 -0.68
CA LEU A 392 2.66 23.99 -1.85
C LEU A 392 3.65 24.07 -3.02
N GLN A 393 4.91 24.42 -2.76
CA GLN A 393 5.96 24.45 -3.76
C GLN A 393 6.18 23.07 -4.42
N GLU A 394 6.15 21.99 -3.63
CA GLU A 394 6.34 20.64 -4.16
C GLU A 394 5.06 20.05 -4.80
N LEU A 395 3.90 20.71 -4.65
CA LEU A 395 2.62 20.34 -5.27
C LEU A 395 2.37 21.08 -6.61
N GLN A 396 3.19 22.06 -6.95
CA GLN A 396 3.18 22.72 -8.26
C GLN A 396 3.88 21.83 -9.31
#